data_7b0794c01f086e5535c6a17dae59fb3d
#
_entry.id   7b0794c01f086e5535c6a17dae59fb3d
#
_cell.length_a   1.000
_cell.length_b   1.000
_cell.length_c   1.000
_cell.angle_alpha   90.00
_cell.angle_beta   90.00
_cell.angle_gamma   90.00
#
_symmetry.space_group_name_H-M   'P 1'
#
loop_
_entity.id
_entity.type
_entity.pdbx_description
1 polymer ?
#
loop_
_entity_poly.entity_id
_entity_poly.type
_entity_poly.pdbx_seq_one_letter_code
_entity_poly.pdbx_strand_id
1 'polypeptide(L)' 'MISKKILAIMFYTFVLGLSVWELFSWGSSPLDKTVAFFTILLCVKGIVENLVKSEDK' A
#
# COMPACT_ATOMS: atom_id res chain seq x y z
N MET A 1 5.71 19.95 11.64
CA MET A 1 4.57 19.68 10.80
C MET A 1 4.85 18.62 9.78
N ILE A 2 3.90 17.71 9.62
CA ILE A 2 4.06 16.62 8.67
C ILE A 2 3.46 17.04 7.34
N SER A 3 4.22 16.90 6.26
CA SER A 3 3.70 17.25 4.95
C SER A 3 2.69 16.21 4.49
N LYS A 4 1.80 16.62 3.61
CA LYS A 4 0.78 15.73 3.11
C LYS A 4 1.40 14.54 2.41
N LYS A 5 2.51 14.77 1.74
CA LYS A 5 3.18 13.69 1.02
C LYS A 5 3.67 12.61 1.98
N ILE A 6 4.29 13.03 3.06
CA ILE A 6 4.79 12.07 4.04
C ILE A 6 3.61 11.32 4.66
N LEU A 7 2.55 12.04 4.97
CA LEU A 7 1.38 11.41 5.56
C LEU A 7 0.80 10.36 4.62
N ALA A 8 0.72 10.67 3.33
CA ALA A 8 0.19 9.73 2.36
C ALA A 8 1.06 8.47 2.27
N ILE A 9 2.36 8.66 2.25
CA ILE A 9 3.27 7.53 2.17
C ILE A 9 3.15 6.64 3.40
N MET A 10 3.04 7.26 4.56
CA MET A 10 2.88 6.49 5.78
C MET A 10 1.57 5.69 5.75
N PHE A 11 0.52 6.31 5.26
CA PHE A 11 -0.76 5.62 5.17
C PHE A 11 -0.68 4.42 4.22
N TYR A 12 -0.08 4.64 3.06
CA TYR A 12 0.10 3.55 2.11
C TYR A 12 0.93 2.42 2.70
N THR A 13 1.99 2.77 3.39
CA THR A 13 2.85 1.76 4.00
C THR A 13 2.08 0.95 5.04
N PHE A 14 1.26 1.62 5.82
CA PHE A 14 0.47 0.94 6.84
C PHE A 14 -0.49 -0.05 6.19
N VAL A 15 -1.21 0.39 5.17
CA VAL A 15 -2.15 -0.48 4.48
C VAL A 15 -1.42 -1.64 3.82
N LEU A 16 -0.27 -1.35 3.23
CA LEU A 16 0.53 -2.38 2.59
C LEU A 16 0.93 -3.46 3.59
N GLY A 17 1.35 -3.05 4.78
CA GLY A 17 1.73 -3.99 5.81
C GLY A 17 0.58 -4.88 6.22
N LEU A 18 -0.60 -4.30 6.38
CA LEU A 18 -1.77 -5.07 6.73
C LEU A 18 -2.14 -6.06 5.63
N SER A 19 -2.01 -5.64 4.39
CA SER A 19 -2.33 -6.52 3.26
C SER A 19 -1.38 -7.71 3.21
N VAL A 20 -0.10 -7.45 3.42
CA VAL A 20 0.88 -8.52 3.42
C VAL A 20 0.59 -9.49 4.56
N TRP A 21 0.24 -8.94 5.72
CA TRP A 21 -0.11 -9.80 6.85
C TRP A 21 -1.26 -10.72 6.48
N GLU A 22 -2.27 -10.18 5.83
CA GLU A 22 -3.43 -10.99 5.46
C GLU A 22 -3.04 -12.09 4.49
N LEU A 23 -2.14 -11.79 3.57
CA LEU A 23 -1.68 -12.81 2.64
C LEU A 23 -0.99 -13.96 3.35
N PHE A 24 -0.26 -13.63 4.40
CA PHE A 24 0.47 -14.65 5.16
C PHE A 24 -0.41 -15.34 6.19
N SER A 25 -1.57 -14.78 6.46
CA SER A 25 -2.46 -15.34 7.47
C SER A 25 -3.08 -16.65 6.98
N TRP A 26 -3.20 -17.58 7.89
CA TRP A 26 -3.83 -18.83 7.57
C TRP A 26 -5.33 -18.72 7.75
N GLY A 27 -6.07 -19.43 6.96
CA GLY A 27 -7.51 -19.39 7.09
C GLY A 27 -8.19 -18.34 6.26
N SER A 28 -7.42 -17.54 5.57
CA SER A 28 -8.02 -16.54 4.67
C SER A 28 -8.61 -17.25 3.46
N SER A 29 -9.75 -16.78 3.01
CA SER A 29 -10.36 -17.34 1.83
C SER A 29 -9.62 -16.87 0.58
N PRO A 30 -9.78 -17.58 -0.55
CA PRO A 30 -9.14 -17.15 -1.79
C PRO A 30 -9.55 -15.75 -2.20
N LEU A 31 -10.78 -15.37 -1.91
CA LEU A 31 -11.24 -14.02 -2.23
C LEU A 31 -10.47 -12.98 -1.46
N ASP A 32 -10.24 -13.24 -0.17
CA ASP A 32 -9.48 -12.31 0.66
C ASP A 32 -8.07 -12.14 0.13
N LYS A 33 -7.47 -13.24 -0.30
CA LYS A 33 -6.12 -13.17 -0.83
C LYS A 33 -6.06 -12.36 -2.11
N THR A 34 -7.07 -12.52 -2.96
CA THR A 34 -7.13 -11.76 -4.19
C THR A 34 -7.26 -10.27 -3.90
N VAL A 35 -8.14 -9.91 -2.96
CA VAL A 35 -8.32 -8.52 -2.60
C VAL A 35 -7.02 -7.95 -2.03
N ALA A 36 -6.35 -8.71 -1.18
CA ALA A 36 -5.08 -8.25 -0.60
C ALA A 36 -4.05 -8.02 -1.68
N PHE A 37 -3.99 -8.91 -2.66
CA PHE A 37 -3.03 -8.76 -3.74
C PHE A 37 -3.28 -7.48 -4.53
N PHE A 38 -4.54 -7.23 -4.87
CA PHE A 38 -4.88 -5.99 -5.57
C PHE A 38 -4.54 -4.76 -4.73
N THR A 39 -4.83 -4.83 -3.43
CA THR A 39 -4.53 -3.73 -2.54
C THR A 39 -3.03 -3.44 -2.53
N ILE A 40 -2.22 -4.49 -2.49
CA ILE A 40 -0.77 -4.32 -2.50
C ILE A 40 -0.33 -3.63 -3.78
N LEU A 41 -0.87 -4.06 -4.91
CA LEU A 41 -0.50 -3.45 -6.18
C LEU A 41 -0.87 -1.98 -6.22
N LEU A 42 -2.05 -1.64 -5.72
CA LEU A 42 -2.48 -0.25 -5.70
C LEU A 42 -1.61 0.58 -4.78
N CYS A 43 -1.26 0.03 -3.63
CA CYS A 43 -0.41 0.76 -2.70
C CYS A 43 0.97 1.02 -3.28
N VAL A 44 1.55 0.00 -3.90
CA VAL A 44 2.87 0.16 -4.51
C VAL A 44 2.81 1.22 -5.61
N LYS A 45 1.77 1.14 -6.43
CA LYS A 45 1.63 2.13 -7.50
C LYS A 45 1.50 3.53 -6.92
N GLY A 46 0.70 3.70 -5.87
CA GLY A 46 0.53 5.01 -5.26
C GLY A 46 1.83 5.54 -4.70
N ILE A 47 2.60 4.69 -4.05
CA ILE A 47 3.87 5.12 -3.50
C ILE A 47 4.82 5.55 -4.61
N VAL A 48 4.91 4.75 -5.65
CA VAL A 48 5.80 5.06 -6.76
C VAL A 48 5.39 6.37 -7.42
N GLU A 49 4.10 6.56 -7.62
CA GLU A 49 3.62 7.80 -8.24
C GLU A 49 3.96 9.01 -7.39
N ASN A 50 3.81 8.88 -6.09
CA ASN A 50 4.15 9.99 -5.20
C ASN A 50 5.63 10.33 -5.29
N LEU A 51 6.47 9.33 -5.34
CA LEU A 51 7.90 9.56 -5.42
C LEU A 51 8.29 10.18 -6.75
N VAL A 52 7.72 9.67 -7.82
CA VAL A 52 8.03 10.17 -9.15
C VAL A 52 7.58 11.62 -9.30
N LYS A 53 6.36 11.91 -8.84
CA LYS A 53 5.88 13.28 -8.94
C LYS A 53 6.76 14.22 -8.15
N SER A 54 7.22 13.78 -7.01
CA SER A 54 8.09 14.61 -6.21
C SER A 54 9.35 14.98 -6.98
N GLU A 55 9.85 14.03 -7.75
CA GLU A 55 11.07 14.25 -8.48
C GLU A 55 10.85 15.07 -9.74
N ASP A 56 9.72 14.84 -10.35
CA ASP A 56 9.43 15.46 -11.62
C ASP A 56 9.39 16.95 -11.52
N LYS A 57 8.96 17.51 -10.44
CA LYS A 57 8.79 18.91 -10.31
C LYS A 57 9.94 19.74 -10.55
#